data_8e9c419b1e3a317d4fbe7acea6c665f3
#
_entry.id   8e9c419b1e3a317d4fbe7acea6c665f3
#
_cell.length_a   1.000
_cell.length_b   1.000
_cell.length_c   1.000
_cell.angle_alpha   90.00
_cell.angle_beta   90.00
_cell.angle_gamma   90.00
#
_symmetry.space_group_name_H-M   'P 1'
#
loop_
_entity.id
_entity.type
_entity.pdbx_description
1 polymer ?
#
loop_
_entity_poly.entity_id
_entity_poly.type
_entity_poly.pdbx_seq_one_letter_code
_entity_poly.pdbx_strand_id
1 'polypeptide(L)'
;MRIAETVTFGGSGLDRAGRLRGDAASLARLLAGDCVLPIWRGRPLCAEEGALGWLPPGHPVLAGAEEPIFLGLDGEAPRFAADISHWSPEAGAEAVQGGFFDPGFQSHPALPGAPGFGDLRGLMLALSPREAELAATAKALVQWHRSHRFCSTCGAPSAPSEGGWHRRCTACAAQHFPRTDPVVIMLVTHGNRALVGRSPGWPEGVYSCLAGFVEPGETIEAAVRREVMEEAGVTVGPVRYLASQPWPFPASLMIGCHGIALTDAITLDPVELEDARWITREEMVTVMAGRHPEVRPARKGAIAHFLISNWLADRLD
;
A
#
# COMPACT_ATOMS: atom_id res chain seq x y z
N MET A 1 10.16 8.72 -16.40
CA MET A 1 8.95 8.10 -16.97
C MET A 1 7.78 9.08 -16.86
N ARG A 2 7.13 9.44 -17.97
CA ARG A 2 6.08 10.48 -17.99
C ARG A 2 4.79 10.12 -17.25
N ILE A 3 4.58 8.84 -16.96
CA ILE A 3 3.37 8.31 -16.33
C ILE A 3 3.63 7.76 -14.91
N ALA A 4 4.76 8.16 -14.30
CA ALA A 4 5.16 7.66 -12.97
C ALA A 4 4.11 7.90 -11.88
N GLU A 5 3.30 8.96 -12.01
CA GLU A 5 2.26 9.33 -11.04
C GLU A 5 0.91 8.64 -11.29
N THR A 6 0.79 7.79 -12.31
CA THR A 6 -0.45 7.03 -12.58
C THR A 6 -0.51 5.68 -11.84
N VAL A 7 0.35 5.49 -10.87
CA VAL A 7 0.35 4.31 -9.99
C VAL A 7 -0.88 4.33 -9.08
N THR A 8 -1.36 3.15 -8.70
CA THR A 8 -2.46 3.04 -7.74
C THR A 8 -2.04 3.54 -6.35
N PHE A 9 -2.95 4.09 -5.57
CA PHE A 9 -2.79 4.60 -4.20
C PHE A 9 -2.03 5.92 -4.06
N GLY A 10 -1.66 6.59 -5.14
CA GLY A 10 -0.96 7.86 -5.06
C GLY A 10 -1.19 8.74 -6.29
N GLY A 11 -0.68 9.98 -6.23
CA GLY A 11 -0.63 10.88 -7.39
C GLY A 11 -1.96 11.48 -7.83
N SER A 12 -3.03 11.39 -7.05
CA SER A 12 -4.36 11.91 -7.42
C SER A 12 -4.50 13.43 -7.28
N GLY A 13 -3.49 14.12 -6.75
CA GLY A 13 -3.54 15.56 -6.48
C GLY A 13 -4.42 15.94 -5.29
N LEU A 14 -4.55 15.08 -4.27
CA LEU A 14 -5.21 15.37 -3.00
C LEU A 14 -4.52 16.54 -2.28
N ASP A 15 -5.25 17.60 -1.90
CA ASP A 15 -4.72 18.60 -0.96
C ASP A 15 -4.67 18.00 0.45
N ARG A 16 -3.49 17.58 0.87
CA ARG A 16 -3.28 17.03 2.21
C ARG A 16 -3.41 18.07 3.31
N ALA A 17 -3.59 19.34 2.96
CA ALA A 17 -3.91 20.49 3.81
C ALA A 17 -3.13 20.51 5.14
N GLY A 18 -1.82 20.27 5.08
CA GLY A 18 -0.95 20.22 6.25
C GLY A 18 -1.03 21.45 7.14
N ARG A 19 -1.35 22.61 6.55
CA ARG A 19 -1.58 23.88 7.25
C ARG A 19 -2.73 23.85 8.27
N LEU A 20 -3.68 22.92 8.15
CA LEU A 20 -4.86 22.82 9.03
C LEU A 20 -4.64 21.85 10.19
N ARG A 21 -3.63 20.99 10.14
CA ARG A 21 -3.47 19.85 11.06
C ARG A 21 -3.26 20.29 12.52
N GLY A 22 -2.57 21.41 12.74
CA GLY A 22 -2.34 21.98 14.06
C GLY A 22 -3.50 22.81 14.60
N ASP A 23 -4.54 23.11 13.81
CA ASP A 23 -5.70 23.91 14.22
C ASP A 23 -6.90 23.01 14.54
N ALA A 24 -6.95 22.53 15.79
CA ALA A 24 -8.03 21.66 16.26
C ALA A 24 -9.43 22.32 16.14
N ALA A 25 -9.52 23.66 16.29
CA ALA A 25 -10.79 24.35 16.17
C ALA A 25 -11.30 24.37 14.72
N SER A 26 -10.39 24.55 13.75
CA SER A 26 -10.73 24.44 12.33
C SER A 26 -11.10 23.01 11.95
N LEU A 27 -10.34 21.99 12.42
CA LEU A 27 -10.67 20.59 12.15
C LEU A 27 -12.04 20.21 12.74
N ALA A 28 -12.38 20.67 13.95
CA ALA A 28 -13.69 20.42 14.54
C ALA A 28 -14.84 21.03 13.71
N ARG A 29 -14.63 22.21 13.11
CA ARG A 29 -15.63 22.83 12.22
C ARG A 29 -15.78 22.08 10.88
N LEU A 30 -14.68 21.52 10.37
CA LEU A 30 -14.66 20.73 9.14
C LEU A 30 -15.26 19.33 9.32
N LEU A 31 -15.32 18.82 10.54
CA LEU A 31 -15.88 17.50 10.85
C LEU A 31 -17.41 17.57 10.86
N ALA A 32 -18.01 17.72 9.66
CA ALA A 32 -19.46 17.83 9.47
C ALA A 32 -19.88 17.15 8.15
N GLY A 33 -21.13 16.68 8.09
CA GLY A 33 -21.64 15.93 6.93
C GLY A 33 -20.96 14.56 6.76
N ASP A 34 -21.09 13.97 5.59
CA ASP A 34 -20.55 12.64 5.25
C ASP A 34 -19.07 12.73 4.91
N CYS A 35 -18.21 12.85 5.92
CA CYS A 35 -16.80 13.11 5.75
C CYS A 35 -15.85 12.08 6.41
N VAL A 36 -16.37 11.10 7.18
CA VAL A 36 -15.57 10.13 7.92
C VAL A 36 -15.61 8.78 7.22
N LEU A 37 -14.46 8.24 6.86
CA LEU A 37 -14.27 6.89 6.35
C LEU A 37 -13.97 5.94 7.52
N PRO A 38 -14.87 5.01 7.87
CA PRO A 38 -14.57 3.99 8.85
C PRO A 38 -13.55 2.98 8.30
N ILE A 39 -12.59 2.62 9.15
CA ILE A 39 -11.61 1.55 8.86
C ILE A 39 -11.77 0.45 9.91
N TRP A 40 -12.13 -0.74 9.48
CA TRP A 40 -12.24 -1.91 10.33
C TRP A 40 -11.11 -2.89 10.08
N ARG A 41 -10.22 -3.10 11.06
CA ARG A 41 -9.06 -4.02 10.94
C ARG A 41 -8.27 -3.82 9.64
N GLY A 42 -8.08 -2.56 9.22
CA GLY A 42 -7.38 -2.17 8.01
C GLY A 42 -8.18 -2.29 6.71
N ARG A 43 -9.48 -2.54 6.77
CA ARG A 43 -10.41 -2.60 5.64
C ARG A 43 -11.25 -1.32 5.61
N PRO A 44 -11.27 -0.54 4.52
CA PRO A 44 -12.17 0.61 4.38
C PRO A 44 -13.61 0.16 4.17
N LEU A 45 -14.54 1.01 4.62
CA LEU A 45 -15.96 0.86 4.28
C LEU A 45 -16.18 1.15 2.80
N CYS A 46 -16.97 0.30 2.14
CA CYS A 46 -17.48 0.49 0.78
C CYS A 46 -18.99 0.77 0.83
N ALA A 47 -19.44 1.79 0.11
CA ALA A 47 -20.87 2.11 -0.03
C ALA A 47 -21.52 1.24 -1.12
N GLU A 48 -20.79 1.07 -2.24
CA GLU A 48 -21.13 0.22 -3.37
C GLU A 48 -19.84 -0.29 -4.02
N GLU A 49 -19.92 -1.11 -5.04
CA GLU A 49 -18.74 -1.59 -5.75
C GLU A 49 -18.01 -0.39 -6.39
N GLY A 50 -16.73 -0.22 -6.01
CA GLY A 50 -15.86 0.85 -6.52
C GLY A 50 -16.02 2.22 -5.86
N ALA A 51 -16.77 2.35 -4.75
CA ALA A 51 -16.91 3.59 -4.01
C ALA A 51 -16.68 3.41 -2.50
N LEU A 52 -16.03 4.40 -1.87
CA LEU A 52 -15.85 4.42 -0.41
C LEU A 52 -17.14 4.88 0.30
N GLY A 53 -17.39 4.31 1.48
CA GLY A 53 -18.52 4.66 2.34
C GLY A 53 -18.16 5.79 3.32
N TRP A 54 -18.62 7.00 3.04
CA TRP A 54 -18.42 8.16 3.90
C TRP A 54 -19.62 8.34 4.83
N LEU A 55 -19.37 8.55 6.12
CA LEU A 55 -20.40 8.67 7.17
C LEU A 55 -20.31 10.01 7.90
N PRO A 56 -21.43 10.52 8.43
CA PRO A 56 -21.39 11.67 9.33
C PRO A 56 -20.75 11.29 10.68
N PRO A 57 -20.10 12.22 11.39
CA PRO A 57 -19.37 11.93 12.63
C PRO A 57 -20.21 11.27 13.74
N GLY A 58 -21.52 11.54 13.77
CA GLY A 58 -22.46 10.97 14.75
C GLY A 58 -23.04 9.60 14.35
N HIS A 59 -22.59 8.98 13.26
CA HIS A 59 -23.15 7.71 12.80
C HIS A 59 -22.87 6.57 13.81
N PRO A 60 -23.84 5.69 14.12
CA PRO A 60 -23.68 4.62 15.12
C PRO A 60 -22.48 3.68 14.89
N VAL A 61 -22.04 3.46 13.65
CA VAL A 61 -20.84 2.70 13.31
C VAL A 61 -19.58 3.29 13.94
N LEU A 62 -19.55 4.61 14.14
CA LEU A 62 -18.41 5.33 14.70
C LEU A 62 -18.43 5.39 16.23
N ALA A 63 -19.46 4.82 16.87
CA ALA A 63 -19.56 4.80 18.32
C ALA A 63 -18.37 4.08 18.95
N GLY A 64 -17.67 4.75 19.87
CA GLY A 64 -16.46 4.23 20.53
C GLY A 64 -15.17 4.33 19.69
N ALA A 65 -15.21 4.90 18.48
CA ALA A 65 -14.00 5.23 17.75
C ALA A 65 -13.18 6.30 18.46
N GLU A 66 -11.85 6.26 18.30
CA GLU A 66 -10.97 7.35 18.72
C GLU A 66 -11.20 8.59 17.82
N GLU A 67 -10.56 9.72 18.18
CA GLU A 67 -10.65 10.96 17.40
C GLU A 67 -10.31 10.72 15.92
N PRO A 68 -11.14 11.20 14.97
CA PRO A 68 -10.91 11.00 13.55
C PRO A 68 -9.61 11.64 13.05
N ILE A 69 -8.92 10.94 12.18
CA ILE A 69 -7.68 11.37 11.53
C ILE A 69 -8.04 12.23 10.32
N PHE A 70 -7.53 13.45 10.23
CA PHE A 70 -7.74 14.32 9.06
C PHE A 70 -6.87 13.87 7.89
N LEU A 71 -7.48 13.50 6.77
CA LEU A 71 -6.77 13.04 5.57
C LEU A 71 -6.41 14.17 4.61
N GLY A 72 -7.21 15.24 4.59
CA GLY A 72 -7.06 16.37 3.66
C GLY A 72 -8.38 16.89 3.13
N LEU A 73 -8.29 17.65 2.03
CA LEU A 73 -9.41 18.22 1.31
C LEU A 73 -9.52 17.60 -0.09
N ASP A 74 -10.68 17.06 -0.40
CA ASP A 74 -11.04 16.58 -1.74
C ASP A 74 -11.87 17.68 -2.43
N GLY A 75 -11.18 18.56 -3.15
CA GLY A 75 -11.74 19.85 -3.50
C GLY A 75 -12.01 20.69 -2.23
N GLU A 76 -13.27 21.01 -1.98
CA GLU A 76 -13.70 21.68 -0.76
C GLU A 76 -14.16 20.71 0.33
N ALA A 77 -14.35 19.44 0.00
CA ALA A 77 -14.87 18.44 0.94
C ALA A 77 -13.78 17.94 1.89
N PRO A 78 -13.91 18.13 3.21
CA PRO A 78 -12.99 17.58 4.18
C PRO A 78 -13.13 16.04 4.22
N ARG A 79 -12.01 15.36 4.40
CA ARG A 79 -11.96 13.90 4.51
C ARG A 79 -11.24 13.49 5.78
N PHE A 80 -11.87 12.59 6.54
CA PHE A 80 -11.35 12.02 7.77
C PHE A 80 -11.41 10.51 7.73
N ALA A 81 -10.65 9.84 8.59
CA ALA A 81 -10.75 8.40 8.82
C ALA A 81 -10.94 8.11 10.31
N ALA A 82 -11.67 7.06 10.65
CA ALA A 82 -11.83 6.60 12.02
C ALA A 82 -11.59 5.09 12.14
N ASP A 83 -10.83 4.67 13.16
CA ASP A 83 -10.63 3.26 13.48
C ASP A 83 -11.81 2.71 14.27
N ILE A 84 -12.50 1.73 13.70
CA ILE A 84 -13.58 1.00 14.35
C ILE A 84 -13.22 -0.47 14.64
N SER A 85 -11.93 -0.78 14.69
CA SER A 85 -11.46 -2.17 14.89
C SER A 85 -11.79 -2.78 16.25
N HIS A 86 -12.30 -1.97 17.19
CA HIS A 86 -12.87 -2.43 18.46
C HIS A 86 -14.18 -3.20 18.26
N TRP A 87 -14.91 -2.90 17.19
CA TRP A 87 -16.11 -3.66 16.84
C TRP A 87 -15.74 -5.10 16.44
N SER A 88 -16.52 -6.07 16.94
CA SER A 88 -16.41 -7.46 16.53
C SER A 88 -17.76 -7.97 16.02
N PRO A 89 -17.80 -8.67 14.87
CA PRO A 89 -19.00 -9.35 14.41
C PRO A 89 -19.48 -10.37 15.43
N GLU A 90 -20.74 -10.77 15.34
CA GLU A 90 -21.27 -11.91 16.09
C GLU A 90 -20.51 -13.19 15.72
N ALA A 91 -20.40 -14.11 16.66
CA ALA A 91 -19.67 -15.37 16.46
C ALA A 91 -20.24 -16.14 15.25
N GLY A 92 -19.37 -16.46 14.29
CA GLY A 92 -19.74 -17.11 13.02
C GLY A 92 -20.09 -16.17 11.87
N ALA A 93 -20.20 -14.86 12.11
CA ALA A 93 -20.43 -13.84 11.08
C ALA A 93 -19.11 -13.18 10.58
N GLU A 94 -17.96 -13.66 11.04
CA GLU A 94 -16.67 -13.16 10.53
C GLU A 94 -16.47 -13.61 9.07
N ALA A 95 -16.24 -12.66 8.17
CA ALA A 95 -15.72 -12.99 6.86
C ALA A 95 -14.39 -13.74 7.05
N VAL A 96 -14.24 -14.87 6.38
CA VAL A 96 -13.02 -15.70 6.42
C VAL A 96 -11.84 -14.76 6.13
N GLN A 97 -10.96 -14.59 7.11
CA GLN A 97 -9.76 -13.77 6.92
C GLN A 97 -8.86 -14.50 5.93
N GLY A 98 -8.82 -13.92 4.75
CA GLY A 98 -8.44 -14.50 3.53
C GLY A 98 -7.00 -14.90 3.36
N GLY A 99 -6.75 -15.49 2.25
CA GLY A 99 -5.48 -15.72 1.65
C GLY A 99 -4.99 -14.48 0.89
N PHE A 100 -4.03 -14.70 0.03
CA PHE A 100 -3.40 -13.70 -0.86
C PHE A 100 -4.42 -12.88 -1.70
N PHE A 101 -5.63 -13.42 -1.89
CA PHE A 101 -6.77 -12.80 -2.56
C PHE A 101 -8.03 -13.00 -1.71
N ASP A 102 -8.44 -11.98 -0.98
CA ASP A 102 -9.71 -11.99 -0.24
C ASP A 102 -10.70 -11.00 -0.88
N PRO A 103 -11.68 -11.48 -1.67
CA PRO A 103 -12.73 -10.64 -2.25
C PRO A 103 -13.88 -10.37 -1.28
N GLY A 104 -13.86 -10.94 -0.06
CA GLY A 104 -14.96 -10.86 0.88
C GLY A 104 -15.14 -9.48 1.51
N PHE A 105 -16.42 -9.13 1.75
CA PHE A 105 -16.79 -7.95 2.52
C PHE A 105 -17.30 -8.38 3.90
N GLN A 106 -16.90 -7.65 4.94
CA GLN A 106 -17.48 -7.78 6.26
C GLN A 106 -18.63 -6.78 6.43
N SER A 107 -19.86 -7.27 6.49
CA SER A 107 -21.04 -6.43 6.73
C SER A 107 -21.10 -5.95 8.18
N HIS A 108 -21.72 -4.79 8.40
CA HIS A 108 -21.95 -4.24 9.73
C HIS A 108 -23.47 -4.04 9.95
N PRO A 109 -24.06 -4.46 11.10
CA PRO A 109 -25.50 -4.40 11.33
C PRO A 109 -26.13 -3.00 11.20
N ALA A 110 -25.38 -1.96 11.55
CA ALA A 110 -25.83 -0.57 11.43
C ALA A 110 -25.69 0.01 10.00
N LEU A 111 -25.32 -0.78 9.01
CA LEU A 111 -25.15 -0.38 7.61
C LEU A 111 -25.96 -1.33 6.69
N PRO A 112 -27.27 -1.38 6.83
CA PRO A 112 -28.08 -2.27 6.00
C PRO A 112 -27.98 -1.82 4.53
N GLY A 113 -27.72 -2.78 3.63
CA GLY A 113 -27.62 -2.56 2.18
C GLY A 113 -26.24 -2.09 1.67
N ALA A 114 -25.31 -1.73 2.55
CA ALA A 114 -23.93 -1.48 2.13
C ALA A 114 -23.17 -2.81 1.98
N PRO A 115 -22.21 -2.94 1.03
CA PRO A 115 -21.36 -4.11 0.91
C PRO A 115 -20.59 -4.42 2.19
N GLY A 116 -20.07 -3.36 2.88
CA GLY A 116 -19.33 -3.48 4.11
C GLY A 116 -17.82 -3.15 3.96
N PHE A 117 -16.99 -3.78 4.79
CA PHE A 117 -15.55 -3.53 4.85
C PHE A 117 -14.79 -4.50 3.96
N GLY A 118 -14.12 -3.98 2.92
CA GLY A 118 -13.39 -4.78 1.92
C GLY A 118 -11.87 -4.72 2.07
N ASP A 119 -11.17 -5.77 1.63
CA ASP A 119 -9.71 -5.74 1.56
C ASP A 119 -9.25 -4.75 0.46
N LEU A 120 -8.36 -3.82 0.84
CA LEU A 120 -7.92 -2.76 -0.07
C LEU A 120 -7.16 -3.30 -1.29
N ARG A 121 -6.50 -4.49 -1.20
CA ARG A 121 -5.89 -5.13 -2.38
C ARG A 121 -6.93 -5.59 -3.39
N GLY A 122 -8.10 -6.02 -2.94
CA GLY A 122 -9.22 -6.37 -3.81
C GLY A 122 -9.86 -5.15 -4.46
N LEU A 123 -9.91 -4.03 -3.74
CA LEU A 123 -10.56 -2.79 -4.17
C LEU A 123 -9.71 -1.91 -5.07
N MET A 124 -8.40 -2.13 -5.14
CA MET A 124 -7.42 -1.21 -5.76
C MET A 124 -7.69 -0.87 -7.23
N LEU A 125 -8.44 -1.68 -7.96
CA LEU A 125 -8.79 -1.43 -9.36
C LEU A 125 -10.22 -0.93 -9.55
N ALA A 126 -11.07 -1.08 -8.54
CA ALA A 126 -12.45 -0.63 -8.58
C ALA A 126 -12.59 0.84 -8.13
N LEU A 127 -11.78 1.25 -7.16
CA LEU A 127 -11.76 2.62 -6.65
C LEU A 127 -11.20 3.61 -7.67
N SER A 128 -11.75 4.82 -7.68
CA SER A 128 -11.14 5.93 -8.40
C SER A 128 -9.72 6.22 -7.85
N PRO A 129 -8.81 6.84 -8.62
CA PRO A 129 -7.47 7.19 -8.12
C PRO A 129 -7.51 8.01 -6.82
N ARG A 130 -8.49 8.91 -6.67
CA ARG A 130 -8.69 9.73 -5.48
C ARG A 130 -9.10 8.88 -4.27
N GLU A 131 -10.08 8.02 -4.43
CA GLU A 131 -10.54 7.15 -3.35
C GLU A 131 -9.49 6.11 -2.96
N ALA A 132 -8.76 5.57 -3.94
CA ALA A 132 -7.65 4.67 -3.67
C ALA A 132 -6.55 5.34 -2.82
N GLU A 133 -6.17 6.60 -3.13
CA GLU A 133 -5.21 7.37 -2.34
C GLU A 133 -5.73 7.66 -0.92
N LEU A 134 -7.00 8.06 -0.79
CA LEU A 134 -7.64 8.31 0.51
C LEU A 134 -7.69 7.04 1.37
N ALA A 135 -8.12 5.91 0.80
CA ALA A 135 -8.19 4.63 1.50
C ALA A 135 -6.80 4.13 1.92
N ALA A 136 -5.80 4.26 1.06
CA ALA A 136 -4.41 3.90 1.36
C ALA A 136 -3.85 4.73 2.52
N THR A 137 -4.07 6.05 2.48
CA THR A 137 -3.63 6.98 3.54
C THR A 137 -4.34 6.67 4.86
N ALA A 138 -5.67 6.48 4.84
CA ALA A 138 -6.46 6.12 6.01
C ALA A 138 -5.98 4.82 6.65
N LYS A 139 -5.83 3.76 5.85
CA LYS A 139 -5.34 2.46 6.31
C LYS A 139 -3.96 2.55 6.95
N ALA A 140 -3.01 3.24 6.31
CA ALA A 140 -1.65 3.39 6.82
C ALA A 140 -1.63 4.12 8.17
N LEU A 141 -2.34 5.25 8.30
CA LEU A 141 -2.41 6.04 9.53
C LEU A 141 -3.11 5.28 10.66
N VAL A 142 -4.26 4.67 10.40
CA VAL A 142 -4.98 3.85 11.40
C VAL A 142 -4.08 2.70 11.89
N GLN A 143 -3.43 1.97 10.98
CA GLN A 143 -2.54 0.88 11.35
C GLN A 143 -1.35 1.36 12.18
N TRP A 144 -0.78 2.51 11.83
CA TRP A 144 0.31 3.12 12.59
C TRP A 144 -0.14 3.52 14.00
N HIS A 145 -1.30 4.17 14.17
CA HIS A 145 -1.84 4.53 15.49
C HIS A 145 -2.07 3.30 16.38
N ARG A 146 -2.51 2.18 15.80
CA ARG A 146 -2.72 0.92 16.53
C ARG A 146 -1.43 0.28 17.02
N SER A 147 -0.37 0.32 16.23
CA SER A 147 0.90 -0.33 16.50
C SER A 147 1.88 0.54 17.32
N HIS A 148 1.70 1.86 17.37
CA HIS A 148 2.64 2.81 17.97
C HIS A 148 2.04 3.61 19.13
N ARG A 149 1.34 2.93 20.02
CA ARG A 149 0.66 3.58 21.17
C ARG A 149 1.61 4.08 22.27
N PHE A 150 2.84 3.58 22.29
CA PHE A 150 3.83 3.90 23.31
C PHE A 150 4.99 4.68 22.70
N CYS A 151 5.61 5.52 23.53
CA CYS A 151 6.77 6.31 23.15
C CYS A 151 8.01 5.42 23.01
N SER A 152 8.68 5.46 21.86
CA SER A 152 9.93 4.71 21.64
C SER A 152 11.11 5.20 22.48
N THR A 153 11.02 6.44 23.04
CA THR A 153 12.09 7.03 23.86
C THR A 153 11.99 6.66 25.33
N CYS A 154 10.76 6.63 25.91
CA CYS A 154 10.61 6.43 27.36
C CYS A 154 9.57 5.38 27.76
N GLY A 155 8.91 4.73 26.81
CA GLY A 155 7.92 3.68 27.07
C GLY A 155 6.54 4.18 27.53
N ALA A 156 6.37 5.46 27.85
CA ALA A 156 5.08 6.00 28.30
C ALA A 156 4.05 6.05 27.16
N PRO A 157 2.74 6.08 27.45
CA PRO A 157 1.71 6.26 26.43
C PRO A 157 1.92 7.54 25.61
N SER A 158 1.56 7.50 24.34
CA SER A 158 1.52 8.66 23.46
C SER A 158 0.10 8.92 22.97
N ALA A 159 -0.23 10.17 22.66
CA ALA A 159 -1.53 10.58 22.16
C ALA A 159 -1.43 11.13 20.72
N PRO A 160 -2.47 10.98 19.89
CA PRO A 160 -2.57 11.63 18.59
C PRO A 160 -2.45 13.15 18.70
N SER A 161 -1.87 13.79 17.70
CA SER A 161 -1.75 15.23 17.55
C SER A 161 -1.67 15.58 16.07
N GLU A 162 -1.71 16.88 15.72
CA GLU A 162 -1.62 17.35 14.34
C GLU A 162 -2.65 16.64 13.43
N GLY A 163 -3.92 16.63 13.82
CA GLY A 163 -4.99 15.99 13.08
C GLY A 163 -4.76 14.49 12.84
N GLY A 164 -4.01 13.81 13.71
CA GLY A 164 -3.66 12.39 13.61
C GLY A 164 -2.41 12.09 12.79
N TRP A 165 -1.66 13.11 12.36
CA TRP A 165 -0.41 12.90 11.61
C TRP A 165 0.84 12.82 12.50
N HIS A 166 0.70 13.08 13.78
CA HIS A 166 1.74 12.88 14.79
C HIS A 166 1.18 12.13 15.99
N ARG A 167 2.06 11.59 16.80
CA ARG A 167 1.78 11.22 18.18
C ARG A 167 2.76 11.93 19.09
N ARG A 168 2.30 12.39 20.24
CA ARG A 168 3.11 13.07 21.24
C ARG A 168 3.10 12.28 22.55
N CYS A 169 4.29 12.04 23.08
CA CYS A 169 4.41 11.37 24.37
C CYS A 169 3.83 12.22 25.50
N THR A 170 3.02 11.62 26.36
CA THR A 170 2.39 12.31 27.50
C THR A 170 3.38 12.60 28.64
N ALA A 171 4.52 11.90 28.69
CA ALA A 171 5.52 12.05 29.75
C ALA A 171 6.73 12.90 29.31
N CYS A 172 7.39 12.57 28.20
CA CYS A 172 8.64 13.24 27.78
C CYS A 172 8.44 14.21 26.60
N ALA A 173 7.21 14.37 26.11
CA ALA A 173 6.85 15.22 24.98
C ALA A 173 7.53 14.89 23.64
N ALA A 174 8.22 13.74 23.52
CA ALA A 174 8.80 13.27 22.26
C ALA A 174 7.69 13.13 21.20
N GLN A 175 8.02 13.52 19.97
CA GLN A 175 7.11 13.42 18.82
C GLN A 175 7.44 12.18 18.03
N HIS A 176 6.41 11.52 17.52
CA HIS A 176 6.49 10.36 16.65
C HIS A 176 5.69 10.62 15.38
N PHE A 177 6.26 10.20 14.26
CA PHE A 177 5.70 10.41 12.91
C PHE A 177 5.22 9.09 12.33
N PRO A 178 4.29 9.10 11.37
CA PRO A 178 3.85 7.90 10.69
C PRO A 178 5.00 7.12 10.06
N ARG A 179 4.93 5.81 10.16
CA ARG A 179 5.89 4.91 9.54
C ARG A 179 5.67 4.88 8.02
N THR A 180 6.76 5.00 7.27
CA THR A 180 6.81 4.77 5.82
C THR A 180 8.11 4.05 5.52
N ASP A 181 8.03 2.76 5.18
CA ASP A 181 9.21 1.93 4.94
C ASP A 181 9.63 1.99 3.48
N PRO A 182 10.85 2.43 3.15
CA PRO A 182 11.33 2.42 1.77
C PRO A 182 11.64 0.98 1.34
N VAL A 183 11.07 0.57 0.21
CA VAL A 183 11.25 -0.77 -0.40
C VAL A 183 11.57 -0.58 -1.87
N VAL A 184 12.73 -1.05 -2.33
CA VAL A 184 13.01 -1.10 -3.76
C VAL A 184 12.28 -2.27 -4.40
N ILE A 185 11.75 -2.06 -5.60
CA ILE A 185 11.23 -3.10 -6.47
C ILE A 185 11.80 -2.89 -7.86
N MET A 186 12.41 -3.91 -8.44
CA MET A 186 13.24 -3.71 -9.61
C MET A 186 12.83 -4.57 -10.79
N LEU A 187 12.58 -3.92 -11.92
CA LEU A 187 12.59 -4.54 -13.22
C LEU A 187 14.07 -4.71 -13.65
N VAL A 188 14.62 -5.91 -13.47
CA VAL A 188 15.99 -6.23 -13.90
C VAL A 188 15.94 -6.83 -15.29
N THR A 189 16.67 -6.24 -16.25
CA THR A 189 16.72 -6.72 -17.63
C THR A 189 18.11 -7.17 -18.04
N HIS A 190 18.18 -8.24 -18.84
CA HIS A 190 19.37 -8.71 -19.53
C HIS A 190 19.03 -9.00 -21.00
N GLY A 191 19.50 -8.14 -21.91
CA GLY A 191 19.08 -8.19 -23.31
C GLY A 191 17.56 -8.05 -23.44
N ASN A 192 16.91 -9.03 -24.05
CA ASN A 192 15.46 -9.09 -24.29
C ASN A 192 14.68 -9.82 -23.18
N ARG A 193 15.26 -9.98 -21.98
CA ARG A 193 14.65 -10.74 -20.88
C ARG A 193 14.54 -9.89 -19.62
N ALA A 194 13.52 -10.18 -18.80
CA ALA A 194 13.35 -9.64 -17.47
C ALA A 194 13.43 -10.74 -16.41
N LEU A 195 14.08 -10.46 -15.28
CA LEU A 195 14.14 -11.34 -14.13
C LEU A 195 12.86 -11.22 -13.33
N VAL A 196 12.26 -12.36 -13.00
CA VAL A 196 11.12 -12.45 -12.08
C VAL A 196 11.38 -13.53 -11.05
N GLY A 197 10.87 -13.31 -9.84
CA GLY A 197 10.99 -14.24 -8.74
C GLY A 197 9.65 -14.60 -8.12
N ARG A 198 9.63 -15.70 -7.37
CA ARG A 198 8.51 -16.20 -6.60
C ARG A 198 8.95 -16.48 -5.16
N SER A 199 8.34 -15.83 -4.21
CA SER A 199 8.63 -16.04 -2.79
C SER A 199 7.88 -17.26 -2.24
N PRO A 200 8.41 -17.93 -1.20
CA PRO A 200 7.73 -19.02 -0.52
C PRO A 200 6.32 -18.65 -0.05
N GLY A 201 5.38 -19.56 -0.21
CA GLY A 201 3.99 -19.37 0.20
C GLY A 201 3.12 -18.54 -0.77
N TRP A 202 3.67 -18.08 -1.87
CA TRP A 202 2.84 -17.48 -2.93
C TRP A 202 2.05 -18.58 -3.69
N PRO A 203 0.86 -18.24 -4.23
CA PRO A 203 0.14 -19.18 -5.09
C PRO A 203 1.01 -19.65 -6.25
N GLU A 204 0.83 -20.91 -6.62
CA GLU A 204 1.58 -21.52 -7.72
C GLU A 204 1.51 -20.68 -9.01
N GLY A 205 2.65 -20.50 -9.64
CA GLY A 205 2.80 -19.73 -10.88
C GLY A 205 2.77 -18.21 -10.73
N VAL A 206 2.54 -17.65 -9.54
CA VAL A 206 2.58 -16.19 -9.35
C VAL A 206 4.02 -15.72 -9.23
N TYR A 207 4.45 -14.86 -10.15
CA TYR A 207 5.77 -14.23 -10.17
C TYR A 207 5.65 -12.71 -10.15
N SER A 208 6.67 -12.06 -9.63
CA SER A 208 6.79 -10.60 -9.57
C SER A 208 8.22 -10.15 -9.85
N CYS A 209 8.43 -8.85 -9.97
CA CYS A 209 9.77 -8.28 -9.83
C CYS A 209 10.30 -8.56 -8.42
N LEU A 210 11.62 -8.70 -8.27
CA LEU A 210 12.30 -8.79 -6.99
C LEU A 210 12.11 -7.49 -6.22
N ALA A 211 12.10 -7.55 -4.89
CA ALA A 211 11.86 -6.39 -4.05
C ALA A 211 12.38 -6.61 -2.63
N GLY A 212 13.04 -5.61 -2.06
CA GLY A 212 13.51 -5.66 -0.68
C GLY A 212 13.60 -4.30 -0.02
N PHE A 213 13.83 -4.30 1.30
CA PHE A 213 13.92 -3.08 2.08
C PHE A 213 15.23 -2.33 1.83
N VAL A 214 15.14 -1.00 1.80
CA VAL A 214 16.34 -0.16 1.86
C VAL A 214 16.85 -0.14 3.30
N GLU A 215 18.12 -0.46 3.49
CA GLU A 215 18.73 -0.48 4.82
C GLU A 215 19.26 0.92 5.25
N PRO A 216 19.38 1.17 6.57
CA PRO A 216 19.93 2.43 7.06
C PRO A 216 21.34 2.71 6.52
N GLY A 217 21.51 3.87 5.86
CA GLY A 217 22.78 4.28 5.25
C GLY A 217 22.97 3.83 3.80
N GLU A 218 22.00 3.13 3.23
CA GLU A 218 22.02 2.61 1.87
C GLU A 218 21.34 3.58 0.89
N THR A 219 21.83 3.66 -0.35
CA THR A 219 21.12 4.36 -1.42
C THR A 219 20.17 3.40 -2.15
N ILE A 220 19.20 3.95 -2.87
CA ILE A 220 18.23 3.16 -3.68
C ILE A 220 18.97 2.23 -4.66
N GLU A 221 20.00 2.72 -5.35
CA GLU A 221 20.77 1.95 -6.32
C GLU A 221 21.60 0.84 -5.66
N ALA A 222 22.11 1.09 -4.45
CA ALA A 222 22.84 0.08 -3.68
C ALA A 222 21.87 -1.03 -3.22
N ALA A 223 20.70 -0.66 -2.69
CA ALA A 223 19.66 -1.60 -2.29
C ALA A 223 19.23 -2.52 -3.46
N VAL A 224 18.99 -1.95 -4.64
CA VAL A 224 18.66 -2.75 -5.85
C VAL A 224 19.76 -3.77 -6.16
N ARG A 225 21.04 -3.36 -6.11
CA ARG A 225 22.15 -4.28 -6.40
C ARG A 225 22.33 -5.35 -5.35
N ARG A 226 22.16 -5.00 -4.07
CA ARG A 226 22.26 -5.95 -2.95
C ARG A 226 21.15 -6.98 -3.00
N GLU A 227 19.89 -6.55 -3.04
CA GLU A 227 18.73 -7.44 -3.06
C GLU A 227 18.79 -8.43 -4.24
N VAL A 228 19.09 -7.97 -5.46
CA VAL A 228 19.19 -8.86 -6.62
C VAL A 228 20.37 -9.84 -6.50
N MET A 229 21.47 -9.41 -5.87
CA MET A 229 22.61 -10.29 -5.62
C MET A 229 22.28 -11.32 -4.54
N GLU A 230 21.61 -10.92 -3.45
CA GLU A 230 21.23 -11.80 -2.34
C GLU A 230 20.19 -12.83 -2.77
N GLU A 231 19.10 -12.37 -3.39
CA GLU A 231 17.98 -13.25 -3.78
C GLU A 231 18.29 -14.16 -4.98
N ALA A 232 19.05 -13.67 -5.96
CA ALA A 232 19.20 -14.36 -7.26
C ALA A 232 20.65 -14.53 -7.75
N GLY A 233 21.67 -14.00 -7.04
CA GLY A 233 23.07 -14.10 -7.43
C GLY A 233 23.43 -13.31 -8.70
N VAL A 234 22.57 -12.42 -9.17
CA VAL A 234 22.74 -11.67 -10.42
C VAL A 234 23.40 -10.31 -10.12
N THR A 235 24.47 -10.01 -10.85
CA THR A 235 25.14 -8.72 -10.74
C THR A 235 24.40 -7.67 -11.57
N VAL A 236 24.01 -6.55 -10.91
CA VAL A 236 23.32 -5.42 -11.56
C VAL A 236 24.28 -4.23 -11.69
N GLY A 237 24.35 -3.65 -12.88
CA GLY A 237 25.13 -2.46 -13.22
C GLY A 237 24.34 -1.16 -13.02
N PRO A 238 24.06 -0.40 -14.10
CA PRO A 238 23.28 0.83 -14.02
C PRO A 238 21.87 0.59 -13.46
N VAL A 239 21.45 1.48 -12.55
CA VAL A 239 20.10 1.49 -11.94
C VAL A 239 19.51 2.88 -12.14
N ARG A 240 18.23 2.96 -12.48
CA ARG A 240 17.48 4.23 -12.54
C ARG A 240 16.11 4.10 -11.89
N TYR A 241 15.67 5.17 -11.23
CA TYR A 241 14.31 5.29 -10.71
C TYR A 241 13.30 5.43 -11.85
N LEU A 242 12.13 4.80 -11.69
CA LEU A 242 11.03 4.88 -12.66
C LEU A 242 9.75 5.49 -12.07
N ALA A 243 9.30 4.97 -10.94
CA ALA A 243 8.06 5.39 -10.28
C ALA A 243 8.08 4.99 -8.81
N SER A 244 7.20 5.56 -8.00
CA SER A 244 6.97 5.07 -6.63
C SER A 244 5.48 4.84 -6.37
N GLN A 245 5.16 3.87 -5.51
CA GLN A 245 3.80 3.52 -5.14
C GLN A 245 3.66 3.39 -3.63
N PRO A 246 2.73 4.14 -2.99
CA PRO A 246 2.32 3.84 -1.63
C PRO A 246 1.75 2.42 -1.56
N TRP A 247 2.21 1.64 -0.58
CA TRP A 247 1.79 0.26 -0.41
C TRP A 247 1.46 -0.01 1.07
N PRO A 248 0.19 0.30 1.51
CA PRO A 248 -0.20 0.28 2.91
C PRO A 248 -0.43 -1.15 3.45
N PHE A 249 0.56 -2.03 3.26
CA PHE A 249 0.56 -3.43 3.69
C PHE A 249 1.90 -3.81 4.34
N PRO A 250 2.22 -3.33 5.58
CA PRO A 250 1.43 -2.34 6.33
C PRO A 250 1.70 -0.87 6.00
N ALA A 251 2.91 -0.47 5.59
CA ALA A 251 3.32 0.92 5.47
C ALA A 251 4.50 1.15 4.51
N SER A 252 4.60 0.40 3.42
CA SER A 252 5.71 0.52 2.47
C SER A 252 5.51 1.66 1.48
N LEU A 253 6.61 2.28 1.08
CA LEU A 253 6.73 3.05 -0.15
C LEU A 253 7.56 2.24 -1.13
N MET A 254 6.91 1.64 -2.12
CA MET A 254 7.58 0.89 -3.17
C MET A 254 8.27 1.86 -4.12
N ILE A 255 9.58 1.68 -4.32
CA ILE A 255 10.43 2.51 -5.18
C ILE A 255 10.81 1.67 -6.39
N GLY A 256 10.07 1.86 -7.49
CA GLY A 256 10.24 1.13 -8.74
C GLY A 256 11.47 1.60 -9.49
N CYS A 257 12.38 0.66 -9.74
CA CYS A 257 13.64 0.89 -10.44
C CYS A 257 13.76 0.00 -11.68
N HIS A 258 14.60 0.41 -12.61
CA HIS A 258 15.10 -0.41 -13.70
C HIS A 258 16.59 -0.65 -13.51
N GLY A 259 16.99 -1.91 -13.44
CA GLY A 259 18.39 -2.33 -13.36
C GLY A 259 18.82 -3.10 -14.61
N ILE A 260 20.03 -2.86 -15.09
CA ILE A 260 20.64 -3.61 -16.18
C ILE A 260 21.54 -4.69 -15.58
N ALA A 261 21.21 -5.95 -15.80
CA ALA A 261 22.03 -7.07 -15.35
C ALA A 261 23.30 -7.17 -16.17
N LEU A 262 24.43 -7.44 -15.49
CA LEU A 262 25.74 -7.70 -16.09
C LEU A 262 26.02 -9.20 -16.22
N THR A 263 25.30 -10.03 -15.44
CA THR A 263 25.35 -11.50 -15.49
C THR A 263 23.94 -12.05 -15.62
N ASP A 264 23.79 -13.30 -16.08
CA ASP A 264 22.49 -13.95 -16.24
C ASP A 264 22.39 -15.34 -15.57
N ALA A 265 23.45 -15.83 -14.97
CA ALA A 265 23.41 -17.04 -14.16
C ALA A 265 22.66 -16.74 -12.86
N ILE A 266 21.62 -17.52 -12.57
CA ILE A 266 20.82 -17.40 -11.36
C ILE A 266 21.35 -18.37 -10.30
N THR A 267 21.58 -17.85 -9.08
CA THR A 267 21.86 -18.63 -7.88
C THR A 267 20.91 -18.17 -6.81
N LEU A 268 19.89 -18.99 -6.51
CA LEU A 268 18.82 -18.64 -5.57
C LEU A 268 19.29 -18.69 -4.12
N ASP A 269 18.82 -17.73 -3.32
CA ASP A 269 18.67 -17.94 -1.88
C ASP A 269 17.33 -18.66 -1.64
N PRO A 270 17.33 -19.95 -1.21
CA PRO A 270 16.13 -20.73 -1.03
C PRO A 270 15.28 -20.28 0.17
N VAL A 271 15.80 -19.41 1.02
CA VAL A 271 15.05 -18.82 2.14
C VAL A 271 14.11 -17.72 1.65
N GLU A 272 14.55 -16.93 0.67
CA GLU A 272 13.83 -15.76 0.16
C GLU A 272 13.04 -16.05 -1.11
N LEU A 273 13.60 -16.84 -2.03
CA LEU A 273 12.95 -17.20 -3.28
C LEU A 273 12.82 -18.72 -3.46
N GLU A 274 11.63 -19.15 -3.79
CA GLU A 274 11.34 -20.53 -4.17
C GLU A 274 11.76 -20.83 -5.62
N ASP A 275 11.64 -19.83 -6.50
CA ASP A 275 12.05 -19.89 -7.91
C ASP A 275 12.35 -18.49 -8.44
N ALA A 276 13.29 -18.39 -9.38
CA ALA A 276 13.50 -17.20 -10.21
C ALA A 276 13.88 -17.60 -11.63
N ARG A 277 13.42 -16.80 -12.60
CA ARG A 277 13.67 -17.09 -14.01
C ARG A 277 13.74 -15.83 -14.87
N TRP A 278 14.46 -15.93 -15.94
CA TRP A 278 14.45 -14.96 -17.02
C TRP A 278 13.29 -15.25 -17.95
N ILE A 279 12.41 -14.26 -18.13
CA ILE A 279 11.28 -14.32 -19.07
C ILE A 279 11.58 -13.38 -20.24
N THR A 280 11.53 -13.90 -21.47
CA THR A 280 11.70 -13.07 -22.66
C THR A 280 10.54 -12.09 -22.82
N ARG A 281 10.74 -11.03 -23.60
CA ARG A 281 9.70 -10.03 -23.86
C ARG A 281 8.47 -10.65 -24.51
N GLU A 282 8.67 -11.57 -25.43
CA GLU A 282 7.62 -12.32 -26.14
C GLU A 282 6.83 -13.22 -25.18
N GLU A 283 7.51 -13.95 -24.31
CA GLU A 283 6.88 -14.76 -23.26
C GLU A 283 6.13 -13.86 -22.27
N MET A 284 6.72 -12.74 -21.86
CA MET A 284 6.10 -11.79 -20.93
C MET A 284 4.79 -11.22 -21.49
N VAL A 285 4.66 -11.02 -22.81
CA VAL A 285 3.37 -10.66 -23.43
C VAL A 285 2.32 -11.76 -23.18
N THR A 286 2.69 -13.03 -23.27
CA THR A 286 1.76 -14.14 -23.00
C THR A 286 1.42 -14.26 -21.52
N VAL A 287 2.40 -14.01 -20.64
CA VAL A 287 2.20 -13.91 -19.17
C VAL A 287 1.19 -12.80 -18.86
N MET A 288 1.42 -11.59 -19.35
CA MET A 288 0.56 -10.45 -19.07
C MET A 288 -0.85 -10.59 -19.65
N ALA A 289 -1.00 -11.40 -20.70
CA ALA A 289 -2.30 -11.79 -21.26
C ALA A 289 -2.99 -12.93 -20.49
N GLY A 290 -2.35 -13.49 -19.43
CA GLY A 290 -2.87 -14.62 -18.65
C GLY A 290 -2.90 -15.94 -19.41
N ARG A 291 -2.07 -16.10 -20.45
CA ARG A 291 -2.06 -17.27 -21.36
C ARG A 291 -0.78 -18.12 -21.25
N HIS A 292 0.17 -17.72 -20.42
CA HIS A 292 1.38 -18.52 -20.20
C HIS A 292 1.04 -19.77 -19.36
N PRO A 293 1.55 -20.97 -19.70
CA PRO A 293 1.16 -22.22 -19.03
C PRO A 293 1.59 -22.29 -17.55
N GLU A 294 2.74 -21.70 -17.20
CA GLU A 294 3.36 -21.84 -15.87
C GLU A 294 3.43 -20.52 -15.08
N VAL A 295 3.45 -19.39 -15.76
CA VAL A 295 3.67 -18.09 -15.11
C VAL A 295 2.41 -17.23 -15.18
N ARG A 296 1.95 -16.78 -14.03
CA ARG A 296 0.83 -15.83 -13.91
C ARG A 296 1.37 -14.40 -13.77
N PRO A 297 0.67 -13.40 -14.29
CA PRO A 297 1.11 -12.03 -14.21
C PRO A 297 1.13 -11.52 -12.76
N ALA A 298 2.01 -10.57 -12.49
CA ALA A 298 1.92 -9.74 -11.30
C ALA A 298 0.52 -9.09 -11.21
N ARG A 299 0.03 -8.89 -9.98
CA ARG A 299 -1.31 -8.35 -9.73
C ARG A 299 -1.50 -6.99 -10.43
N LYS A 300 -2.59 -6.83 -11.17
CA LYS A 300 -2.99 -5.51 -11.69
C LYS A 300 -3.12 -4.51 -10.54
N GLY A 301 -2.65 -3.29 -10.75
CA GLY A 301 -2.60 -2.25 -9.74
C GLY A 301 -1.34 -2.26 -8.87
N ALA A 302 -0.58 -3.36 -8.78
CA ALA A 302 0.73 -3.39 -8.13
C ALA A 302 1.81 -2.79 -9.05
N ILE A 303 2.81 -2.15 -8.46
CA ILE A 303 3.90 -1.50 -9.21
C ILE A 303 4.68 -2.48 -10.10
N ALA A 304 4.81 -3.75 -9.73
CA ALA A 304 5.44 -4.75 -10.60
C ALA A 304 4.71 -4.88 -11.94
N HIS A 305 3.37 -4.96 -11.92
CA HIS A 305 2.57 -4.99 -13.14
C HIS A 305 2.75 -3.71 -13.96
N PHE A 306 2.79 -2.55 -13.28
CA PHE A 306 3.02 -1.26 -13.91
C PHE A 306 4.39 -1.19 -14.60
N LEU A 307 5.47 -1.60 -13.93
CA LEU A 307 6.82 -1.62 -14.48
C LEU A 307 6.93 -2.55 -15.70
N ILE A 308 6.43 -3.78 -15.59
CA ILE A 308 6.44 -4.76 -16.67
C ILE A 308 5.62 -4.27 -17.87
N SER A 309 4.42 -3.73 -17.64
CA SER A 309 3.56 -3.21 -18.73
C SER A 309 4.23 -2.07 -19.49
N ASN A 310 4.92 -1.16 -18.78
CA ASN A 310 5.62 -0.04 -19.41
C ASN A 310 6.90 -0.48 -20.12
N TRP A 311 7.59 -1.50 -19.61
CA TRP A 311 8.70 -2.13 -20.34
C TRP A 311 8.24 -2.73 -21.67
N LEU A 312 7.16 -3.52 -21.66
CA LEU A 312 6.60 -4.11 -22.87
C LEU A 312 6.13 -3.06 -23.89
N ALA A 313 5.70 -1.91 -23.42
CA ALA A 313 5.23 -0.79 -24.23
C ALA A 313 6.33 0.21 -24.65
N ASP A 314 7.61 -0.06 -24.35
CA ASP A 314 8.76 0.84 -24.57
C ASP A 314 8.56 2.25 -23.99
N ARG A 315 8.04 2.32 -22.75
CA ARG A 315 7.70 3.58 -22.06
C ARG A 315 8.52 3.81 -20.78
N LEU A 316 9.67 3.19 -20.65
CA LEU A 316 10.51 3.35 -19.45
C LEU A 316 11.30 4.67 -19.42
N ASP A 317 11.35 5.41 -20.51
CA ASP A 317 12.10 6.69 -20.62
C ASP A 317 11.35 7.88 -20.04
#